data_2b7fd2c6264b3144aa35feef0315e1bb
#
_entry.id   2b7fd2c6264b3144aa35feef0315e1bb
#
_cell.length_a   1.000
_cell.length_b   1.000
_cell.length_c   1.000
_cell.angle_alpha   90.00
_cell.angle_beta   90.00
_cell.angle_gamma   90.00
#
_symmetry.space_group_name_H-M   'P 1'
#
loop_
_entity.id
_entity.type
_entity.pdbx_description
1 polymer ?
#
loop_
_entity_poly.entity_id
_entity_poly.type
_entity_poly.pdbx_seq_one_letter_code
_entity_poly.pdbx_strand_id
1 'polypeptide(L)'
;MDKVISFIQPSRNNLKYLKWSYNSIRKNLGYRHEICWADDFSNDGTWEWMMETAKKDRNIRVMRNEGPERLGHTILYDKLVDIATNDIIMIYHADMYACPNMDVEVLKHLQRGKVVSATRIEPPLHPDGPEKILKDFGIEPEEFDEQRLLKFVREFTKAKNGRDITNGIFAPWAMYKDDFLAIGGHDPLYAPQSKEDSDIFNRFVLAGYDLIQTWRGFVYHMTCRGSRFKDGALRNPAGQVFMKGRESDEWLKQNLRSTRNFIRKWGHMVQHDRYMKPVIPPKYDVGFVVKNCNTNMLKELEPWCSDIYGDWLGHKGYGLNKYIEEEQKDTQFDISKKIHSDRVKPKNDVVLQFDANKLTSQNFQLLVNLSDMLQDSGEVGEMEYDIFKFYIKSLDTYEKELIVCER
;
A
#
# COMPACT_ATOMS: atom_id res chain seq x y z
N MET A 1 -32.10 -4.08 -8.09
CA MET A 1 -31.63 -3.78 -6.70
C MET A 1 -30.72 -2.59 -6.80
N ASP A 2 -30.92 -1.59 -5.96
CA ASP A 2 -30.03 -0.42 -5.90
C ASP A 2 -28.66 -0.89 -5.43
N LYS A 3 -27.61 -0.57 -6.16
CA LYS A 3 -26.25 -0.93 -5.79
C LYS A 3 -25.81 -0.03 -4.63
N VAL A 4 -25.81 -0.57 -3.42
CA VAL A 4 -25.40 0.14 -2.20
C VAL A 4 -24.00 -0.28 -1.81
N ILE A 5 -23.16 0.69 -1.40
CA ILE A 5 -21.76 0.50 -1.03
C ILE A 5 -21.64 0.48 0.50
N SER A 6 -20.77 -0.36 1.04
CA SER A 6 -20.24 -0.22 2.39
C SER A 6 -18.90 0.53 2.34
N PHE A 7 -18.86 1.75 2.87
CA PHE A 7 -17.65 2.54 3.00
C PHE A 7 -16.82 2.01 4.16
N ILE A 8 -15.61 1.57 3.88
CA ILE A 8 -14.68 0.96 4.84
C ILE A 8 -13.69 2.02 5.29
N GLN A 9 -13.89 2.57 6.49
CA GLN A 9 -13.26 3.82 6.92
C GLN A 9 -12.70 3.74 8.35
N PRO A 10 -11.46 3.24 8.54
CA PRO A 10 -10.78 3.30 9.84
C PRO A 10 -10.35 4.72 10.18
N SER A 11 -10.27 5.02 11.47
CA SER A 11 -9.88 6.33 11.99
C SER A 11 -9.09 6.21 13.27
N ARG A 12 -8.14 7.13 13.49
CA ARG A 12 -7.44 7.30 14.76
C ARG A 12 -7.14 8.78 15.00
N ASN A 13 -7.70 9.34 16.08
CA ASN A 13 -7.50 10.74 16.45
C ASN A 13 -7.73 11.72 15.29
N ASN A 14 -8.84 11.50 14.58
CA ASN A 14 -9.20 12.16 13.33
C ASN A 14 -10.59 12.78 13.36
N LEU A 15 -11.11 13.07 14.54
CA LEU A 15 -12.53 13.42 14.75
C LEU A 15 -13.03 14.52 13.80
N LYS A 16 -12.29 15.61 13.62
CA LYS A 16 -12.73 16.72 12.75
C LYS A 16 -12.84 16.32 11.28
N TYR A 17 -11.88 15.52 10.80
CA TYR A 17 -11.89 15.03 9.41
C TYR A 17 -12.99 13.99 9.21
N LEU A 18 -13.15 13.07 10.16
CA LEU A 18 -14.20 12.06 10.10
C LEU A 18 -15.60 12.67 10.05
N LYS A 19 -15.86 13.71 10.84
CA LYS A 19 -17.11 14.50 10.79
C LYS A 19 -17.32 15.14 9.43
N TRP A 20 -16.29 15.75 8.88
CA TRP A 20 -16.31 16.39 7.58
C TRP A 20 -16.57 15.38 6.46
N SER A 21 -15.90 14.24 6.49
CA SER A 21 -16.10 13.13 5.59
C SER A 21 -17.53 12.57 5.65
N TYR A 22 -18.02 12.24 6.85
CA TYR A 22 -19.39 11.76 7.08
C TYR A 22 -20.44 12.69 6.51
N ASN A 23 -20.33 13.98 6.81
CA ASN A 23 -21.28 14.99 6.32
C ASN A 23 -21.31 15.04 4.78
N SER A 24 -20.14 14.91 4.14
CA SER A 24 -20.05 14.89 2.67
C SER A 24 -20.72 13.67 2.06
N ILE A 25 -20.49 12.49 2.63
CA ILE A 25 -21.12 11.23 2.18
C ILE A 25 -22.64 11.35 2.27
N ARG A 26 -23.17 11.84 3.40
CA ARG A 26 -24.62 11.96 3.62
C ARG A 26 -25.29 13.06 2.80
N LYS A 27 -24.52 14.11 2.45
CA LYS A 27 -25.02 15.27 1.67
C LYS A 27 -24.98 15.01 0.18
N ASN A 28 -23.95 14.37 -0.35
CA ASN A 28 -23.57 14.44 -1.75
C ASN A 28 -23.81 13.16 -2.56
N LEU A 29 -23.96 12.01 -1.90
CA LEU A 29 -24.11 10.75 -2.59
C LEU A 29 -25.58 10.42 -2.90
N GLY A 30 -25.78 9.70 -4.02
CA GLY A 30 -27.12 9.43 -4.56
C GLY A 30 -27.90 8.37 -3.79
N TYR A 31 -27.20 7.49 -3.06
CA TYR A 31 -27.79 6.41 -2.28
C TYR A 31 -27.44 6.53 -0.80
N ARG A 32 -28.30 5.96 0.05
CA ARG A 32 -28.01 5.90 1.49
C ARG A 32 -27.11 4.70 1.81
N HIS A 33 -25.84 4.87 1.52
CA HIS A 33 -24.81 3.87 1.72
C HIS A 33 -24.59 3.50 3.19
N GLU A 34 -24.09 2.28 3.43
CA GLU A 34 -23.56 1.87 4.73
C GLU A 34 -22.17 2.51 4.93
N ILE A 35 -21.88 2.90 6.18
CA ILE A 35 -20.55 3.34 6.59
C ILE A 35 -20.09 2.43 7.72
N CYS A 36 -18.93 1.78 7.53
CA CYS A 36 -18.28 0.95 8.53
C CYS A 36 -17.08 1.72 9.10
N TRP A 37 -17.14 2.08 10.37
CA TRP A 37 -16.08 2.77 11.08
C TRP A 37 -15.35 1.87 12.05
N ALA A 38 -14.01 2.00 12.11
CA ALA A 38 -13.17 1.44 13.15
C ALA A 38 -12.42 2.56 13.87
N ASP A 39 -12.51 2.58 15.19
CA ASP A 39 -11.67 3.42 16.04
C ASP A 39 -10.42 2.66 16.47
N ASP A 40 -9.23 3.14 16.09
CA ASP A 40 -7.94 2.55 16.44
C ASP A 40 -7.38 3.14 17.76
N PHE A 41 -8.11 2.97 18.85
CA PHE A 41 -7.73 3.44 20.19
C PHE A 41 -7.50 4.96 20.25
N SER A 42 -8.50 5.74 19.80
CA SER A 42 -8.48 7.20 19.85
C SER A 42 -8.72 7.76 21.26
N ASN A 43 -8.22 8.97 21.51
CA ASN A 43 -8.38 9.72 22.76
C ASN A 43 -8.84 11.18 22.54
N ASP A 44 -9.39 11.49 21.35
CA ASP A 44 -9.89 12.81 20.95
C ASP A 44 -11.43 12.91 20.88
N GLY A 45 -12.14 11.88 21.38
CA GLY A 45 -13.59 11.80 21.32
C GLY A 45 -14.14 11.15 20.04
N THR A 46 -13.27 10.59 19.19
CA THR A 46 -13.67 9.91 17.93
C THR A 46 -14.63 8.77 18.21
N TRP A 47 -14.32 7.89 19.18
CA TRP A 47 -15.16 6.74 19.52
C TRP A 47 -16.55 7.14 20.02
N GLU A 48 -16.61 8.07 20.95
CA GLU A 48 -17.85 8.57 21.54
C GLU A 48 -18.76 9.17 20.46
N TRP A 49 -18.17 9.92 19.53
CA TRP A 49 -18.90 10.50 18.41
C TRP A 49 -19.39 9.44 17.41
N MET A 50 -18.58 8.44 17.10
CA MET A 50 -19.00 7.30 16.24
C MET A 50 -20.21 6.60 16.83
N MET A 51 -20.16 6.27 18.12
CA MET A 51 -21.25 5.59 18.84
C MET A 51 -22.53 6.43 18.89
N GLU A 52 -22.41 7.72 19.14
CA GLU A 52 -23.57 8.63 19.16
C GLU A 52 -24.19 8.77 17.77
N THR A 53 -23.36 8.85 16.72
CA THR A 53 -23.82 8.98 15.34
C THR A 53 -24.50 7.68 14.87
N ALA A 54 -23.95 6.52 15.21
CA ALA A 54 -24.55 5.22 14.89
C ALA A 54 -25.93 5.01 15.52
N LYS A 55 -26.21 5.61 16.69
CA LYS A 55 -27.56 5.59 17.30
C LYS A 55 -28.59 6.37 16.47
N LYS A 56 -28.15 7.39 15.74
CA LYS A 56 -29.00 8.30 14.94
C LYS A 56 -29.10 7.84 13.47
N ASP A 57 -28.05 7.21 12.95
CA ASP A 57 -27.97 6.74 11.58
C ASP A 57 -27.80 5.19 11.54
N ARG A 58 -28.91 4.50 11.22
CA ARG A 58 -28.97 3.03 11.21
C ARG A 58 -28.07 2.37 10.15
N ASN A 59 -27.58 3.15 9.20
CA ASN A 59 -26.66 2.67 8.15
C ASN A 59 -25.18 2.86 8.55
N ILE A 60 -24.90 2.91 9.85
CA ILE A 60 -23.54 2.95 10.39
C ILE A 60 -23.28 1.71 11.22
N ARG A 61 -22.11 1.13 11.00
CA ARG A 61 -21.53 0.08 11.83
C ARG A 61 -20.24 0.57 12.43
N VAL A 62 -20.00 0.20 13.66
CA VAL A 62 -18.82 0.65 14.39
C VAL A 62 -18.14 -0.52 15.08
N MET A 63 -16.82 -0.45 15.13
CA MET A 63 -16.00 -1.32 15.96
C MET A 63 -14.86 -0.54 16.58
N ARG A 64 -14.25 -1.05 17.63
CA ARG A 64 -13.12 -0.45 18.32
C ARG A 64 -11.96 -1.42 18.48
N ASN A 65 -10.75 -0.90 18.30
CA ASN A 65 -9.57 -1.50 18.88
C ASN A 65 -9.43 -0.99 20.33
N GLU A 66 -9.49 -1.90 21.30
CA GLU A 66 -9.42 -1.54 22.72
C GLU A 66 -8.00 -1.16 23.18
N GLY A 67 -7.00 -1.31 22.28
CA GLY A 67 -5.62 -0.93 22.52
C GLY A 67 -4.91 -1.80 23.57
N PRO A 68 -3.78 -1.33 24.16
CA PRO A 68 -3.12 -0.06 23.82
C PRO A 68 -2.39 -0.05 22.48
N GLU A 69 -2.13 -1.22 21.90
CA GLU A 69 -1.39 -1.35 20.64
C GLU A 69 -2.25 -0.90 19.44
N ARG A 70 -1.61 -0.14 18.56
CA ARG A 70 -2.22 0.27 17.30
C ARG A 70 -2.29 -0.90 16.32
N LEU A 71 -3.47 -1.18 15.77
CA LEU A 71 -3.66 -2.16 14.69
C LEU A 71 -3.29 -1.58 13.32
N GLY A 72 -3.61 -0.31 13.10
CA GLY A 72 -3.41 0.38 11.82
C GLY A 72 -4.49 0.05 10.78
N HIS A 73 -4.47 0.82 9.70
CA HIS A 73 -5.53 0.72 8.71
C HIS A 73 -5.46 -0.59 7.90
N THR A 74 -4.29 -1.17 7.68
CA THR A 74 -4.14 -2.48 7.01
C THR A 74 -5.05 -3.56 7.65
N ILE A 75 -4.96 -3.72 8.96
CA ILE A 75 -5.79 -4.70 9.70
C ILE A 75 -7.24 -4.23 9.81
N LEU A 76 -7.44 -2.94 10.04
CA LEU A 76 -8.79 -2.42 10.30
C LEU A 76 -9.67 -2.37 9.05
N TYR A 77 -9.11 -2.21 7.85
CA TYR A 77 -9.87 -2.36 6.61
C TYR A 77 -10.51 -3.75 6.55
N ASP A 78 -9.73 -4.80 6.76
CA ASP A 78 -10.20 -6.18 6.69
C ASP A 78 -11.25 -6.49 7.74
N LYS A 79 -11.02 -6.07 9.00
CA LYS A 79 -12.02 -6.21 10.07
C LYS A 79 -13.34 -5.47 9.76
N LEU A 80 -13.27 -4.32 9.10
CA LEU A 80 -14.44 -3.57 8.67
C LEU A 80 -15.17 -4.25 7.50
N VAL A 81 -14.43 -4.86 6.59
CA VAL A 81 -15.03 -5.68 5.52
C VAL A 81 -15.81 -6.84 6.10
N ASP A 82 -15.33 -7.48 7.17
CA ASP A 82 -16.03 -8.59 7.83
C ASP A 82 -17.41 -8.17 8.37
N ILE A 83 -17.53 -6.97 8.95
CA ILE A 83 -18.81 -6.46 9.48
C ILE A 83 -19.69 -5.75 8.46
N ALA A 84 -19.17 -5.41 7.28
CA ALA A 84 -19.90 -4.79 6.19
C ALA A 84 -21.01 -5.72 5.68
N THR A 85 -22.21 -5.19 5.41
CA THR A 85 -23.39 -6.01 5.03
C THR A 85 -23.74 -5.98 3.55
N ASN A 86 -23.17 -5.05 2.79
CA ASN A 86 -23.43 -4.98 1.35
C ASN A 86 -22.41 -5.79 0.54
N ASP A 87 -22.82 -6.19 -0.66
CA ASP A 87 -21.98 -6.93 -1.61
C ASP A 87 -20.85 -6.08 -2.21
N ILE A 88 -20.94 -4.77 -2.10
CA ILE A 88 -19.96 -3.82 -2.64
C ILE A 88 -19.31 -3.08 -1.48
N ILE A 89 -17.99 -3.10 -1.44
CA ILE A 89 -17.17 -2.35 -0.48
C ILE A 89 -16.43 -1.21 -1.18
N MET A 90 -16.11 -0.16 -0.44
CA MET A 90 -15.20 0.91 -0.88
C MET A 90 -14.20 1.23 0.21
N ILE A 91 -12.93 1.00 -0.06
CA ILE A 91 -11.83 1.47 0.81
C ILE A 91 -11.80 3.00 0.74
N TYR A 92 -11.95 3.64 1.91
CA TYR A 92 -12.16 5.09 1.99
C TYR A 92 -11.45 5.69 3.19
N HIS A 93 -10.73 6.81 3.00
CA HIS A 93 -10.02 7.44 4.10
C HIS A 93 -10.91 8.39 4.90
N ALA A 94 -10.59 8.58 6.18
CA ALA A 94 -11.34 9.44 7.09
C ALA A 94 -11.21 10.94 6.75
N ASP A 95 -10.23 11.32 5.94
CA ASP A 95 -9.93 12.69 5.51
C ASP A 95 -10.31 12.97 4.04
N MET A 96 -11.31 12.25 3.53
CA MET A 96 -11.87 12.44 2.19
C MET A 96 -13.26 13.05 2.22
N TYR A 97 -13.49 14.04 1.36
CA TYR A 97 -14.79 14.62 1.07
C TYR A 97 -15.34 14.02 -0.22
N ALA A 98 -16.51 13.38 -0.15
CA ALA A 98 -17.20 12.85 -1.32
C ALA A 98 -17.84 13.99 -2.13
N CYS A 99 -17.44 14.16 -3.39
CA CYS A 99 -18.11 15.08 -4.30
C CYS A 99 -19.45 14.51 -4.77
N PRO A 100 -20.41 15.35 -5.19
CA PRO A 100 -21.72 14.91 -5.68
C PRO A 100 -21.63 13.84 -6.77
N ASN A 101 -22.45 12.78 -6.65
CA ASN A 101 -22.54 11.64 -7.58
C ASN A 101 -21.26 10.80 -7.72
N MET A 102 -20.28 10.90 -6.82
CA MET A 102 -19.08 10.08 -6.86
C MET A 102 -19.42 8.59 -6.87
N ASP A 103 -20.37 8.17 -6.03
CA ASP A 103 -20.88 6.80 -5.93
C ASP A 103 -21.52 6.31 -7.24
N VAL A 104 -22.36 7.12 -7.86
CA VAL A 104 -23.03 6.81 -9.13
C VAL A 104 -22.03 6.57 -10.24
N GLU A 105 -21.01 7.42 -10.34
CA GLU A 105 -19.98 7.31 -11.38
C GLU A 105 -19.05 6.11 -11.13
N VAL A 106 -18.74 5.77 -9.89
CA VAL A 106 -17.99 4.53 -9.55
C VAL A 106 -18.83 3.30 -9.87
N LEU A 107 -20.10 3.26 -9.43
CA LEU A 107 -20.99 2.13 -9.63
C LEU A 107 -21.34 1.88 -11.10
N LYS A 108 -21.31 2.91 -11.95
CA LYS A 108 -21.51 2.80 -13.40
C LYS A 108 -20.49 1.86 -14.05
N HIS A 109 -19.25 1.89 -13.59
CA HIS A 109 -18.17 1.09 -14.14
C HIS A 109 -17.92 -0.23 -13.36
N LEU A 110 -18.56 -0.39 -12.19
CA LEU A 110 -18.32 -1.55 -11.31
C LEU A 110 -19.00 -2.81 -11.83
N GLN A 111 -18.21 -3.84 -12.04
CA GLN A 111 -18.61 -5.19 -12.43
C GLN A 111 -17.73 -6.20 -11.70
N ARG A 112 -18.14 -7.48 -11.63
CA ARG A 112 -17.27 -8.56 -11.15
C ARG A 112 -15.96 -8.58 -11.96
N GLY A 113 -14.85 -8.84 -11.30
CA GLY A 113 -13.53 -8.79 -11.91
C GLY A 113 -12.97 -7.37 -12.12
N LYS A 114 -13.59 -6.33 -11.53
CA LYS A 114 -13.11 -4.94 -11.63
C LYS A 114 -12.94 -4.30 -10.28
N VAL A 115 -11.88 -3.50 -10.16
CA VAL A 115 -11.64 -2.55 -9.07
C VAL A 115 -11.75 -1.14 -9.64
N VAL A 116 -12.65 -0.33 -9.10
CA VAL A 116 -12.97 0.99 -9.65
C VAL A 116 -12.67 2.07 -8.64
N SER A 117 -11.73 2.97 -8.95
CA SER A 117 -11.40 4.11 -8.10
C SER A 117 -12.05 5.40 -8.57
N ALA A 118 -12.34 6.29 -7.60
CA ALA A 118 -12.66 7.69 -7.86
C ALA A 118 -11.36 8.50 -8.01
N THR A 119 -11.43 9.61 -8.76
CA THR A 119 -10.30 10.53 -8.90
C THR A 119 -10.18 11.42 -7.66
N ARG A 120 -8.99 11.50 -7.11
CA ARG A 120 -8.67 12.41 -6.01
C ARG A 120 -8.33 13.80 -6.53
N ILE A 121 -8.82 14.81 -5.82
CA ILE A 121 -8.35 16.19 -5.90
C ILE A 121 -7.65 16.46 -4.58
N GLU A 122 -6.41 16.91 -4.60
CA GLU A 122 -5.57 17.09 -3.42
C GLU A 122 -4.89 18.47 -3.40
N PRO A 123 -4.69 19.08 -2.22
CA PRO A 123 -3.76 20.19 -2.09
C PRO A 123 -2.35 19.73 -2.46
N PRO A 124 -1.45 20.61 -2.91
CA PRO A 124 -0.12 20.25 -3.44
C PRO A 124 0.86 19.86 -2.32
N LEU A 125 0.53 18.83 -1.54
CA LEU A 125 1.36 18.26 -0.49
C LEU A 125 2.30 17.17 -1.03
N HIS A 126 1.85 16.45 -2.04
CA HIS A 126 2.61 15.40 -2.74
C HIS A 126 2.91 15.82 -4.17
N PRO A 127 3.92 15.22 -4.82
CA PRO A 127 4.14 15.39 -6.27
C PRO A 127 2.90 15.07 -7.08
N ASP A 128 2.83 15.60 -8.30
CA ASP A 128 1.77 15.29 -9.27
C ASP A 128 1.81 13.81 -9.68
N GLY A 129 0.65 13.30 -10.07
CA GLY A 129 0.48 11.91 -10.51
C GLY A 129 -0.79 11.72 -11.33
N PRO A 130 -0.85 10.64 -12.14
CA PRO A 130 -1.97 10.39 -13.03
C PRO A 130 -3.27 10.00 -12.30
N GLU A 131 -3.16 9.61 -11.03
CA GLU A 131 -4.26 9.16 -10.17
C GLU A 131 -4.98 10.31 -9.45
N LYS A 132 -4.51 11.55 -9.63
CA LYS A 132 -5.02 12.71 -8.89
C LYS A 132 -4.95 14.00 -9.69
N ILE A 133 -5.57 15.03 -9.14
CA ILE A 133 -5.51 16.40 -9.60
C ILE A 133 -4.99 17.27 -8.47
N LEU A 134 -3.84 17.91 -8.63
CA LEU A 134 -3.32 18.86 -7.65
C LEU A 134 -4.05 20.19 -7.78
N LYS A 135 -4.93 20.47 -6.83
CA LYS A 135 -5.63 21.74 -6.73
C LYS A 135 -6.08 22.02 -5.31
N ASP A 136 -5.74 23.20 -4.83
CA ASP A 136 -6.00 23.62 -3.47
C ASP A 136 -7.39 24.25 -3.32
N PHE A 137 -8.22 23.63 -2.49
CA PHE A 137 -9.53 24.12 -2.03
C PHE A 137 -9.61 24.21 -0.51
N GLY A 138 -8.47 24.28 0.17
CA GLY A 138 -8.30 24.27 1.59
C GLY A 138 -7.46 23.09 2.05
N ILE A 139 -6.59 23.31 3.05
CA ILE A 139 -5.73 22.25 3.60
C ILE A 139 -6.26 21.70 4.93
N GLU A 140 -7.32 22.31 5.46
CA GLU A 140 -8.02 21.88 6.65
C GLU A 140 -9.54 22.05 6.46
N PRO A 141 -10.41 21.28 7.18
CA PRO A 141 -11.87 21.39 7.04
C PRO A 141 -12.42 22.81 7.31
N GLU A 142 -11.74 23.58 8.16
CA GLU A 142 -12.17 24.94 8.55
C GLU A 142 -11.95 25.98 7.44
N GLU A 143 -11.00 25.75 6.54
CA GLU A 143 -10.73 26.62 5.36
C GLU A 143 -11.23 26.04 4.03
N PHE A 144 -11.91 24.89 4.08
CA PHE A 144 -12.37 24.19 2.90
C PHE A 144 -13.42 24.98 2.11
N ASP A 145 -13.10 25.33 0.88
CA ASP A 145 -13.99 26.05 -0.04
C ASP A 145 -14.78 25.07 -0.93
N GLU A 146 -15.89 24.57 -0.37
CA GLU A 146 -16.79 23.65 -1.06
C GLU A 146 -17.33 24.23 -2.38
N GLN A 147 -17.71 25.50 -2.41
CA GLN A 147 -18.33 26.10 -3.59
C GLN A 147 -17.35 26.17 -4.76
N ARG A 148 -16.09 26.54 -4.48
CA ARG A 148 -15.04 26.60 -5.47
C ARG A 148 -14.67 25.19 -5.96
N LEU A 149 -14.61 24.19 -5.07
CA LEU A 149 -14.41 22.78 -5.45
C LEU A 149 -15.52 22.31 -6.40
N LEU A 150 -16.79 22.48 -6.02
CA LEU A 150 -17.94 22.01 -6.83
C LEU A 150 -18.03 22.72 -8.18
N LYS A 151 -17.66 24.00 -8.26
CA LYS A 151 -17.54 24.72 -9.53
C LYS A 151 -16.46 24.08 -10.41
N PHE A 152 -15.26 23.83 -9.83
CA PHE A 152 -14.16 23.18 -10.54
C PHE A 152 -14.55 21.79 -11.07
N VAL A 153 -15.15 20.94 -10.23
CA VAL A 153 -15.57 19.58 -10.63
C VAL A 153 -16.54 19.64 -11.82
N ARG A 154 -17.52 20.55 -11.80
CA ARG A 154 -18.45 20.72 -12.94
C ARG A 154 -17.74 21.15 -14.23
N GLU A 155 -16.83 22.11 -14.15
CA GLU A 155 -16.07 22.61 -15.29
C GLU A 155 -15.11 21.53 -15.84
N PHE A 156 -14.41 20.83 -14.97
CA PHE A 156 -13.51 19.73 -15.33
C PHE A 156 -14.25 18.58 -16.03
N THR A 157 -15.39 18.16 -15.50
CA THR A 157 -16.21 17.09 -16.08
C THR A 157 -16.69 17.45 -17.48
N LYS A 158 -17.10 18.72 -17.70
CA LYS A 158 -17.48 19.21 -19.02
C LYS A 158 -16.32 19.22 -20.03
N ALA A 159 -15.12 19.61 -19.58
CA ALA A 159 -13.93 19.67 -20.43
C ALA A 159 -13.39 18.28 -20.83
N LYS A 160 -13.63 17.25 -20.02
CA LYS A 160 -13.22 15.85 -20.28
C LYS A 160 -14.22 15.06 -21.13
N ASN A 161 -14.93 15.72 -22.03
CA ASN A 161 -15.95 15.09 -22.83
C ASN A 161 -15.42 13.87 -23.62
N GLY A 162 -16.01 12.68 -23.38
CA GLY A 162 -15.69 11.43 -24.07
C GLY A 162 -14.57 10.56 -23.47
N ARG A 163 -13.95 10.96 -22.33
CA ARG A 163 -12.98 10.13 -21.60
C ARG A 163 -13.46 9.95 -20.16
N ASP A 164 -14.23 8.90 -19.92
CA ASP A 164 -14.83 8.65 -18.62
C ASP A 164 -13.91 7.88 -17.68
N ILE A 165 -12.93 7.13 -18.20
CA ILE A 165 -12.06 6.22 -17.43
C ILE A 165 -10.58 6.30 -17.83
N THR A 166 -9.71 5.90 -16.90
CA THR A 166 -8.29 5.59 -17.12
C THR A 166 -7.97 4.20 -16.58
N ASN A 167 -6.75 3.71 -16.80
CA ASN A 167 -6.25 2.46 -16.23
C ASN A 167 -5.54 2.65 -14.88
N GLY A 168 -5.56 3.85 -14.30
CA GLY A 168 -4.99 4.13 -12.99
C GLY A 168 -5.80 3.52 -11.86
N ILE A 169 -5.17 3.38 -10.70
CA ILE A 169 -5.84 2.99 -9.46
C ILE A 169 -5.16 3.64 -8.26
N PHE A 170 -5.95 4.13 -7.35
CA PHE A 170 -5.57 4.47 -5.98
C PHE A 170 -6.81 4.63 -5.11
N ALA A 171 -6.68 4.65 -3.77
CA ALA A 171 -7.81 4.93 -2.88
C ALA A 171 -8.44 6.31 -3.16
N PRO A 172 -9.78 6.46 -3.10
CA PRO A 172 -10.74 5.42 -2.74
C PRO A 172 -11.07 4.52 -3.92
N TRP A 173 -11.21 3.24 -3.66
CA TRP A 173 -11.59 2.26 -4.68
C TRP A 173 -12.67 1.31 -4.17
N ALA A 174 -13.52 0.86 -5.08
CA ALA A 174 -14.62 -0.06 -4.81
C ALA A 174 -14.48 -1.36 -5.59
N MET A 175 -14.95 -2.45 -4.99
CA MET A 175 -15.09 -3.75 -5.62
C MET A 175 -16.18 -4.59 -4.95
N TYR A 176 -16.46 -5.76 -5.49
CA TYR A 176 -17.30 -6.72 -4.81
C TYR A 176 -16.57 -7.33 -3.60
N LYS A 177 -17.29 -7.45 -2.47
CA LYS A 177 -16.76 -7.96 -1.21
C LYS A 177 -16.18 -9.37 -1.36
N ASP A 178 -16.89 -10.26 -2.06
CA ASP A 178 -16.43 -11.64 -2.27
C ASP A 178 -15.13 -11.70 -3.07
N ASP A 179 -14.96 -10.79 -4.04
CA ASP A 179 -13.73 -10.69 -4.84
C ASP A 179 -12.54 -10.25 -3.96
N PHE A 180 -12.76 -9.30 -3.03
CA PHE A 180 -11.77 -8.90 -2.04
C PHE A 180 -11.38 -10.04 -1.10
N LEU A 181 -12.38 -10.79 -0.61
CA LEU A 181 -12.16 -11.93 0.27
C LEU A 181 -11.46 -13.09 -0.43
N ALA A 182 -11.71 -13.29 -1.73
CA ALA A 182 -11.12 -14.37 -2.52
C ALA A 182 -9.59 -14.26 -2.64
N ILE A 183 -9.03 -13.06 -2.59
CA ILE A 183 -7.57 -12.83 -2.58
C ILE A 183 -6.99 -12.73 -1.16
N GLY A 184 -7.80 -12.92 -0.11
CA GLY A 184 -7.37 -12.83 1.28
C GLY A 184 -7.30 -11.40 1.85
N GLY A 185 -7.90 -10.39 1.20
CA GLY A 185 -7.88 -9.00 1.68
C GLY A 185 -6.49 -8.35 1.67
N HIS A 186 -6.22 -7.43 2.61
CA HIS A 186 -4.88 -6.85 2.79
C HIS A 186 -3.95 -7.83 3.51
N ASP A 187 -2.68 -7.81 3.16
CA ASP A 187 -1.69 -8.65 3.83
C ASP A 187 -1.26 -8.03 5.17
N PRO A 188 -1.48 -8.71 6.31
CA PRO A 188 -1.09 -8.22 7.63
C PRO A 188 0.43 -8.01 7.79
N LEU A 189 1.24 -8.54 6.90
CA LEU A 189 2.69 -8.31 6.81
C LEU A 189 3.05 -6.81 6.81
N TYR A 190 2.15 -5.96 6.29
CA TYR A 190 2.35 -4.51 6.17
C TYR A 190 1.72 -3.69 7.31
N ALA A 191 1.13 -4.34 8.30
CA ALA A 191 0.57 -3.62 9.44
C ALA A 191 1.66 -2.86 10.21
N PRO A 192 1.37 -1.66 10.73
CA PRO A 192 0.08 -0.95 10.70
C PRO A 192 -0.21 -0.21 9.40
N GLN A 193 0.78 0.00 8.53
CA GLN A 193 0.65 0.76 7.27
C GLN A 193 1.92 0.70 6.41
N SER A 194 1.81 1.20 5.17
CA SER A 194 2.86 1.35 4.14
C SER A 194 3.12 0.07 3.33
N LYS A 195 3.02 0.18 2.01
CA LYS A 195 3.13 -0.88 0.97
C LYS A 195 1.92 -1.83 0.86
N GLU A 196 0.93 -1.76 1.77
CA GLU A 196 -0.31 -2.54 1.68
C GLU A 196 -1.08 -2.28 0.39
N ASP A 197 -1.17 -1.00 -0.05
CA ASP A 197 -1.81 -0.63 -1.31
C ASP A 197 -1.08 -1.24 -2.51
N SER A 198 0.26 -1.14 -2.54
CA SER A 198 1.06 -1.69 -3.63
C SER A 198 0.96 -3.22 -3.69
N ASP A 199 0.94 -3.87 -2.54
CA ASP A 199 0.79 -5.32 -2.44
C ASP A 199 -0.59 -5.78 -2.97
N ILE A 200 -1.67 -5.18 -2.49
CA ILE A 200 -3.01 -5.59 -2.89
C ILE A 200 -3.27 -5.30 -4.37
N PHE A 201 -2.74 -4.20 -4.91
CA PHE A 201 -2.87 -3.89 -6.34
C PHE A 201 -2.09 -4.87 -7.22
N ASN A 202 -0.89 -5.30 -6.80
CA ASN A 202 -0.17 -6.38 -7.47
C ASN A 202 -1.02 -7.65 -7.51
N ARG A 203 -1.61 -8.04 -6.37
CA ARG A 203 -2.45 -9.25 -6.28
C ARG A 203 -3.72 -9.15 -7.11
N PHE A 204 -4.36 -7.97 -7.20
CA PHE A 204 -5.48 -7.75 -8.11
C PHE A 204 -5.09 -7.98 -9.57
N VAL A 205 -3.94 -7.41 -10.00
CA VAL A 205 -3.47 -7.58 -11.38
C VAL A 205 -3.17 -9.05 -11.70
N LEU A 206 -2.48 -9.75 -10.81
CA LEU A 206 -2.15 -11.18 -10.99
C LEU A 206 -3.40 -12.07 -10.97
N ALA A 207 -4.41 -11.71 -10.18
CA ALA A 207 -5.72 -12.39 -10.16
C ALA A 207 -6.59 -12.08 -11.38
N GLY A 208 -6.14 -11.20 -12.28
CA GLY A 208 -6.85 -10.85 -13.51
C GLY A 208 -7.92 -9.78 -13.36
N TYR A 209 -7.91 -9.00 -12.26
CA TYR A 209 -8.83 -7.88 -12.10
C TYR A 209 -8.44 -6.69 -12.96
N ASP A 210 -9.44 -6.07 -13.61
CA ASP A 210 -9.29 -4.80 -14.30
C ASP A 210 -9.26 -3.64 -13.29
N LEU A 211 -8.19 -2.84 -13.33
CA LEU A 211 -8.06 -1.62 -12.53
C LEU A 211 -8.52 -0.42 -13.34
N ILE A 212 -9.55 0.28 -12.85
CA ILE A 212 -10.20 1.40 -13.55
C ILE A 212 -10.30 2.58 -12.61
N GLN A 213 -9.97 3.77 -13.13
CA GLN A 213 -10.23 5.05 -12.44
C GLN A 213 -11.24 5.86 -13.24
N THR A 214 -12.32 6.33 -12.60
CA THR A 214 -13.30 7.22 -13.24
C THR A 214 -12.89 8.67 -13.15
N TRP A 215 -12.95 9.42 -14.31
CA TRP A 215 -12.72 10.85 -14.36
C TRP A 215 -14.01 11.67 -14.13
N ARG A 216 -15.06 11.06 -13.59
CA ARG A 216 -16.34 11.72 -13.28
C ARG A 216 -16.75 11.63 -11.82
N GLY A 217 -16.24 10.62 -11.10
CA GLY A 217 -16.39 10.47 -9.66
C GLY A 217 -15.19 11.08 -8.93
N PHE A 218 -15.42 12.08 -8.07
CA PHE A 218 -14.35 12.79 -7.41
C PHE A 218 -14.46 12.75 -5.89
N VAL A 219 -13.29 12.77 -5.24
CA VAL A 219 -13.15 13.09 -3.82
C VAL A 219 -12.16 14.22 -3.65
N TYR A 220 -12.36 15.07 -2.64
CA TYR A 220 -11.30 15.97 -2.17
C TYR A 220 -10.61 15.33 -0.97
N HIS A 221 -9.33 15.10 -1.06
CA HIS A 221 -8.55 14.36 -0.08
C HIS A 221 -7.56 15.32 0.60
N MET A 222 -7.71 15.53 1.91
CA MET A 222 -6.78 16.38 2.69
C MET A 222 -5.39 15.78 2.76
N THR A 223 -5.28 14.49 2.59
CA THR A 223 -4.08 13.63 2.59
C THR A 223 -3.24 13.70 3.86
N CYS A 224 -2.71 12.57 4.29
CA CYS A 224 -1.84 12.42 5.46
C CYS A 224 -2.43 12.93 6.79
N ARG A 225 -3.76 12.99 6.97
CA ARG A 225 -4.38 13.40 8.23
C ARG A 225 -4.54 12.19 9.15
N GLY A 226 -3.69 12.11 10.16
CA GLY A 226 -3.72 11.07 11.18
C GLY A 226 -3.13 11.56 12.50
N SER A 227 -3.18 10.74 13.53
CA SER A 227 -2.76 11.07 14.91
C SER A 227 -1.31 11.55 15.06
N ARG A 228 -0.47 11.38 14.05
CA ARG A 228 0.93 11.85 14.06
C ARG A 228 1.06 13.36 13.84
N PHE A 229 0.09 13.98 13.19
CA PHE A 229 0.20 15.33 12.66
C PHE A 229 -0.71 16.26 13.45
N LYS A 230 -0.38 16.50 14.72
CA LYS A 230 -1.18 17.33 15.62
C LYS A 230 -1.45 18.74 15.07
N ASP A 231 -0.47 19.30 14.34
CA ASP A 231 -0.54 20.66 13.82
C ASP A 231 -1.24 20.75 12.44
N GLY A 232 -1.67 19.61 11.88
CA GLY A 232 -2.28 19.56 10.54
C GLY A 232 -1.30 19.94 9.43
N ALA A 233 -1.82 20.42 8.28
CA ALA A 233 -1.02 20.98 7.20
C ALA A 233 -0.85 22.50 7.40
N LEU A 234 0.28 23.01 6.91
CA LEU A 234 0.67 24.42 7.01
C LEU A 234 1.02 24.94 5.61
N ARG A 235 0.95 26.27 5.44
CA ARG A 235 1.45 26.96 4.27
C ARG A 235 2.66 27.80 4.65
N ASN A 236 3.72 27.74 3.83
CA ASN A 236 4.81 28.69 3.93
C ASN A 236 4.40 30.06 3.32
N PRO A 237 5.22 31.13 3.48
CA PRO A 237 4.92 32.44 2.90
C PRO A 237 4.77 32.43 1.35
N ALA A 238 5.34 31.45 0.67
CA ALA A 238 5.17 31.25 -0.78
C ALA A 238 3.92 30.45 -1.16
N GLY A 239 3.08 30.08 -0.17
CA GLY A 239 1.85 29.33 -0.37
C GLY A 239 2.02 27.82 -0.58
N GLN A 240 3.22 27.28 -0.45
CA GLN A 240 3.47 25.84 -0.56
C GLN A 240 2.95 25.11 0.69
N VAL A 241 2.27 24.02 0.46
CA VAL A 241 1.70 23.18 1.52
C VAL A 241 2.75 22.19 2.03
N PHE A 242 2.86 22.05 3.34
CA PHE A 242 3.74 21.08 3.98
C PHE A 242 3.16 20.58 5.30
N MET A 243 3.70 19.46 5.82
CA MET A 243 3.35 18.92 7.14
C MET A 243 4.61 18.78 7.99
N LYS A 244 4.61 19.43 9.14
CA LYS A 244 5.70 19.33 10.10
C LYS A 244 5.73 17.93 10.73
N GLY A 245 6.92 17.31 10.77
CA GLY A 245 7.11 15.99 11.36
C GLY A 245 6.53 14.82 10.55
N ARG A 246 6.18 15.03 9.26
CA ARG A 246 5.69 13.98 8.36
C ARG A 246 6.66 12.81 8.25
N GLU A 247 7.95 13.10 8.15
CA GLU A 247 9.03 12.11 8.07
C GLU A 247 9.69 11.94 9.44
N SER A 248 8.91 11.56 10.46
CA SER A 248 9.46 11.21 11.77
C SER A 248 10.30 9.93 11.71
N ASP A 249 11.24 9.76 12.64
CA ASP A 249 12.05 8.54 12.74
C ASP A 249 11.19 7.28 12.83
N GLU A 250 10.08 7.34 13.56
CA GLU A 250 9.12 6.24 13.66
C GLU A 250 8.50 5.90 12.30
N TRP A 251 8.10 6.93 11.53
CA TRP A 251 7.54 6.73 10.19
C TRP A 251 8.57 6.15 9.22
N LEU A 252 9.81 6.67 9.24
CA LEU A 252 10.90 6.19 8.40
C LEU A 252 11.23 4.73 8.72
N LYS A 253 11.31 4.38 10.01
CA LYS A 253 11.52 2.99 10.46
C LYS A 253 10.38 2.08 9.97
N GLN A 254 9.13 2.48 10.12
CA GLN A 254 7.98 1.71 9.66
C GLN A 254 7.97 1.53 8.14
N ASN A 255 8.25 2.61 7.39
CA ASN A 255 8.31 2.55 5.94
C ASN A 255 9.45 1.64 5.45
N LEU A 256 10.62 1.70 6.09
CA LEU A 256 11.75 0.82 5.78
C LEU A 256 11.40 -0.66 6.04
N ARG A 257 10.79 -0.96 7.18
CA ARG A 257 10.29 -2.30 7.53
C ARG A 257 9.36 -2.84 6.44
N SER A 258 8.34 -2.07 6.07
CA SER A 258 7.37 -2.47 5.05
C SER A 258 8.01 -2.61 3.66
N THR A 259 8.98 -1.75 3.32
CA THR A 259 9.76 -1.87 2.08
C THR A 259 10.57 -3.16 2.04
N ARG A 260 11.26 -3.52 3.11
CA ARG A 260 12.02 -4.78 3.20
C ARG A 260 11.09 -5.99 3.07
N ASN A 261 9.94 -5.97 3.73
CA ASN A 261 8.93 -7.03 3.62
C ASN A 261 8.35 -7.14 2.21
N PHE A 262 8.16 -6.01 1.53
CA PHE A 262 7.72 -6.01 0.13
C PHE A 262 8.75 -6.68 -0.78
N ILE A 263 10.04 -6.36 -0.62
CA ILE A 263 11.13 -6.97 -1.38
C ILE A 263 11.22 -8.48 -1.09
N ARG A 264 11.14 -8.91 0.19
CA ARG A 264 11.12 -10.34 0.55
C ARG A 264 9.98 -11.09 -0.15
N LYS A 265 8.80 -10.50 -0.14
CA LYS A 265 7.61 -11.10 -0.75
C LYS A 265 7.71 -11.12 -2.28
N TRP A 266 8.02 -9.99 -2.90
CA TRP A 266 7.92 -9.81 -4.34
C TRP A 266 9.24 -10.01 -5.11
N GLY A 267 10.39 -9.89 -4.45
CA GLY A 267 11.72 -9.97 -5.07
C GLY A 267 12.20 -8.68 -5.74
N HIS A 268 11.38 -7.63 -5.72
CA HIS A 268 11.67 -6.34 -6.35
C HIS A 268 11.09 -5.16 -5.53
N MET A 269 11.50 -3.94 -5.86
CA MET A 269 10.87 -2.72 -5.33
C MET A 269 9.48 -2.51 -5.94
N VAL A 270 8.65 -1.69 -5.28
CA VAL A 270 7.38 -1.24 -5.86
C VAL A 270 7.64 -0.57 -7.20
N GLN A 271 6.95 -1.05 -8.23
CA GLN A 271 7.01 -0.50 -9.58
C GLN A 271 5.59 -0.22 -10.10
N HIS A 272 5.45 0.80 -10.91
CA HIS A 272 4.20 1.15 -11.58
C HIS A 272 4.48 1.85 -12.91
N ASP A 273 3.53 1.77 -13.81
CA ASP A 273 3.58 2.48 -15.09
C ASP A 273 3.20 3.98 -14.93
N ARG A 274 3.17 4.69 -16.04
CA ARG A 274 2.80 6.11 -16.09
C ARG A 274 1.36 6.41 -15.64
N TYR A 275 0.52 5.40 -15.45
CA TYR A 275 -0.87 5.51 -14.96
C TYR A 275 -1.03 5.03 -13.53
N MET A 276 0.05 4.77 -12.81
CA MET A 276 0.08 4.13 -11.48
C MET A 276 -0.43 2.68 -11.46
N LYS A 277 -0.57 2.04 -12.63
CA LYS A 277 -0.88 0.62 -12.69
C LYS A 277 0.35 -0.19 -12.28
N PRO A 278 0.20 -1.22 -11.42
CA PRO A 278 1.33 -2.05 -11.02
C PRO A 278 2.09 -2.65 -12.21
N VAL A 279 3.41 -2.57 -12.14
CA VAL A 279 4.33 -3.37 -12.95
C VAL A 279 4.92 -4.43 -12.01
N ILE A 280 4.77 -5.69 -12.35
CA ILE A 280 5.10 -6.81 -11.49
C ILE A 280 6.14 -7.68 -12.19
N PRO A 281 7.44 -7.44 -11.92
CA PRO A 281 8.49 -8.34 -12.37
C PRO A 281 8.28 -9.77 -11.86
N PRO A 282 8.72 -10.80 -12.59
CA PRO A 282 8.61 -12.18 -12.14
C PRO A 282 9.30 -12.42 -10.79
N LYS A 283 8.73 -13.27 -9.96
CA LYS A 283 9.34 -13.73 -8.73
C LYS A 283 10.11 -15.02 -8.98
N TYR A 284 11.45 -14.97 -8.86
CA TYR A 284 12.32 -16.14 -8.96
C TYR A 284 12.73 -16.66 -7.59
N ASP A 285 13.09 -17.93 -7.50
CA ASP A 285 13.75 -18.52 -6.35
C ASP A 285 15.27 -18.25 -6.41
N VAL A 286 15.73 -17.22 -5.70
CA VAL A 286 17.09 -16.69 -5.77
C VAL A 286 17.88 -17.02 -4.51
N GLY A 287 19.05 -17.66 -4.67
CA GLY A 287 20.03 -17.85 -3.61
C GLY A 287 21.28 -16.98 -3.82
N PHE A 288 21.72 -16.28 -2.77
CA PHE A 288 22.98 -15.55 -2.77
C PHE A 288 24.08 -16.33 -2.04
N VAL A 289 25.19 -16.59 -2.69
CA VAL A 289 26.41 -17.15 -2.09
C VAL A 289 27.42 -16.02 -1.93
N VAL A 290 27.61 -15.52 -0.72
CA VAL A 290 28.33 -14.27 -0.46
C VAL A 290 29.59 -14.53 0.36
N LYS A 291 30.75 -14.15 -0.19
CA LYS A 291 32.03 -14.14 0.52
C LYS A 291 32.23 -12.80 1.23
N ASN A 292 32.95 -12.82 2.36
CA ASN A 292 33.31 -11.62 3.12
C ASN A 292 32.10 -10.76 3.56
N CYS A 293 30.95 -11.39 3.81
CA CYS A 293 29.71 -10.72 4.18
C CYS A 293 29.66 -10.41 5.68
N ASN A 294 29.72 -9.15 6.05
CA ASN A 294 29.49 -8.69 7.41
C ASN A 294 27.99 -8.47 7.71
N THR A 295 27.63 -8.24 8.98
CA THR A 295 26.23 -8.07 9.41
C THR A 295 25.54 -6.88 8.73
N ASN A 296 26.25 -5.78 8.48
CA ASN A 296 25.66 -4.63 7.77
C ASN A 296 25.32 -5.00 6.32
N MET A 297 26.26 -5.68 5.65
CA MET A 297 26.03 -6.15 4.30
C MET A 297 24.92 -7.21 4.22
N LEU A 298 24.87 -8.13 5.19
CA LEU A 298 23.78 -9.09 5.33
C LEU A 298 22.42 -8.37 5.40
N LYS A 299 22.34 -7.29 6.19
CA LYS A 299 21.12 -6.49 6.31
C LYS A 299 20.65 -5.91 4.98
N GLU A 300 21.56 -5.47 4.13
CA GLU A 300 21.23 -4.92 2.81
C GLU A 300 20.81 -6.02 1.81
N LEU A 301 21.47 -7.19 1.86
CA LEU A 301 21.30 -8.27 0.87
C LEU A 301 20.11 -9.19 1.15
N GLU A 302 19.84 -9.50 2.43
CA GLU A 302 18.88 -10.53 2.83
C GLU A 302 17.50 -10.38 2.21
N PRO A 303 16.88 -9.18 2.09
CA PRO A 303 15.54 -9.06 1.51
C PRO A 303 15.44 -9.45 0.03
N TRP A 304 16.54 -9.39 -0.70
CA TRP A 304 16.58 -9.56 -2.16
C TRP A 304 16.69 -11.01 -2.65
N CYS A 305 16.77 -11.98 -1.74
CA CYS A 305 16.91 -13.38 -2.08
C CYS A 305 15.94 -14.25 -1.27
N SER A 306 15.71 -15.47 -1.74
CA SER A 306 15.00 -16.51 -0.98
C SER A 306 15.89 -17.04 0.12
N ASP A 307 17.17 -17.32 -0.19
CA ASP A 307 18.17 -17.85 0.72
C ASP A 307 19.51 -17.11 0.56
N ILE A 308 20.25 -16.98 1.66
CA ILE A 308 21.60 -16.42 1.64
C ILE A 308 22.60 -17.36 2.33
N TYR A 309 23.73 -17.62 1.66
CA TYR A 309 24.78 -18.56 2.06
C TYR A 309 26.07 -17.79 2.28
N GLY A 310 26.70 -17.94 3.46
CA GLY A 310 27.94 -17.23 3.76
C GLY A 310 28.75 -17.84 4.87
N ASP A 311 30.02 -17.42 5.00
CA ASP A 311 30.87 -17.80 6.13
C ASP A 311 30.60 -16.86 7.32
N TRP A 312 29.63 -17.21 8.13
CA TRP A 312 29.21 -16.47 9.31
C TRP A 312 30.09 -16.78 10.54
N LEU A 313 30.89 -17.83 10.48
CA LEU A 313 31.70 -18.34 11.62
C LEU A 313 32.92 -17.45 11.94
N GLY A 314 33.42 -16.71 10.95
CA GLY A 314 34.50 -15.73 11.12
C GLY A 314 34.12 -14.51 11.96
N HIS A 315 32.83 -14.21 12.12
CA HIS A 315 32.29 -13.05 12.82
C HIS A 315 31.67 -13.38 14.16
N LYS A 316 32.36 -14.18 15.03
CA LYS A 316 31.92 -14.48 16.41
C LYS A 316 30.39 -14.48 16.53
N GLY A 317 29.69 -15.48 16.07
CA GLY A 317 28.24 -15.73 15.99
C GLY A 317 27.21 -14.76 16.61
N TYR A 318 27.65 -13.84 17.46
CA TYR A 318 26.81 -12.84 18.15
C TYR A 318 26.13 -11.85 17.20
N GLY A 319 26.83 -11.37 16.18
CA GLY A 319 26.26 -10.40 15.24
C GLY A 319 25.15 -11.00 14.37
N LEU A 320 25.31 -12.25 13.95
CA LEU A 320 24.31 -12.97 13.15
C LEU A 320 23.04 -13.26 13.96
N ASN A 321 23.20 -13.84 15.17
CA ASN A 321 22.06 -14.15 16.03
C ASN A 321 21.28 -12.89 16.39
N LYS A 322 22.00 -11.80 16.71
CA LYS A 322 21.37 -10.51 16.98
C LYS A 322 20.58 -9.99 15.78
N TYR A 323 21.13 -10.09 14.56
CA TYR A 323 20.42 -9.71 13.34
C TYR A 323 19.13 -10.52 13.18
N ILE A 324 19.20 -11.85 13.30
CA ILE A 324 18.02 -12.73 13.19
C ILE A 324 16.96 -12.36 14.22
N GLU A 325 17.35 -12.18 15.49
CA GLU A 325 16.42 -11.82 16.57
C GLU A 325 15.77 -10.45 16.36
N GLU A 326 16.52 -9.46 15.89
CA GLU A 326 16.01 -8.12 15.63
C GLU A 326 15.07 -8.09 14.40
N GLU A 327 15.50 -8.72 13.31
CA GLU A 327 14.74 -8.70 12.06
C GLU A 327 13.47 -9.56 12.15
N GLN A 328 13.49 -10.68 12.88
CA GLN A 328 12.32 -11.54 13.06
C GLN A 328 11.14 -10.83 13.74
N LYS A 329 11.39 -9.78 14.52
CA LYS A 329 10.33 -8.96 15.14
C LYS A 329 9.55 -8.13 14.12
N ASP A 330 10.16 -7.88 12.99
CA ASP A 330 9.67 -6.96 11.96
C ASP A 330 9.10 -7.68 10.73
N THR A 331 9.07 -9.03 10.73
CA THR A 331 8.60 -9.81 9.58
C THR A 331 7.95 -11.13 9.98
N GLN A 332 7.07 -11.63 9.12
CA GLN A 332 6.46 -12.97 9.22
C GLN A 332 7.32 -14.04 8.53
N PHE A 333 8.29 -13.65 7.70
CA PHE A 333 9.24 -14.58 7.10
C PHE A 333 10.17 -15.15 8.17
N ASP A 334 10.44 -16.45 8.13
CA ASP A 334 11.38 -17.10 9.02
C ASP A 334 12.83 -16.79 8.61
N ILE A 335 13.39 -15.74 9.21
CA ILE A 335 14.73 -15.25 8.88
C ILE A 335 15.81 -16.31 9.19
N SER A 336 15.58 -17.12 10.21
CA SER A 336 16.56 -18.16 10.58
C SER A 336 16.70 -19.25 9.53
N LYS A 337 15.61 -19.54 8.80
CA LYS A 337 15.62 -20.53 7.71
C LYS A 337 16.21 -20.02 6.41
N LYS A 338 16.28 -18.70 6.21
CA LYS A 338 16.87 -18.07 5.02
C LYS A 338 18.38 -18.01 5.05
N ILE A 339 19.00 -18.07 6.23
CA ILE A 339 20.43 -17.81 6.40
C ILE A 339 21.17 -19.13 6.63
N HIS A 340 22.04 -19.48 5.69
CA HIS A 340 22.78 -20.73 5.67
C HIS A 340 24.29 -20.52 5.76
N SER A 341 25.01 -21.51 6.27
CA SER A 341 26.46 -21.57 6.15
C SER A 341 26.87 -21.77 4.67
N ASP A 342 28.03 -21.26 4.28
CA ASP A 342 28.67 -21.49 2.97
C ASP A 342 28.98 -22.97 2.69
N ARG A 343 28.93 -23.84 3.70
CA ARG A 343 29.06 -25.30 3.54
C ARG A 343 27.81 -25.99 3.06
N VAL A 344 26.66 -25.29 3.12
CA VAL A 344 25.38 -25.79 2.60
C VAL A 344 25.31 -25.54 1.11
N LYS A 345 25.05 -26.58 0.31
CA LYS A 345 24.90 -26.43 -1.14
C LYS A 345 23.58 -25.72 -1.45
N PRO A 346 23.61 -24.62 -2.22
CA PRO A 346 22.40 -23.92 -2.63
C PRO A 346 21.45 -24.82 -3.44
N LYS A 347 20.15 -24.72 -3.14
CA LYS A 347 19.08 -25.48 -3.83
C LYS A 347 18.29 -24.63 -4.80
N ASN A 348 18.40 -23.31 -4.67
CA ASN A 348 17.64 -22.33 -5.43
C ASN A 348 17.79 -22.52 -6.95
N ASP A 349 16.80 -22.06 -7.69
CA ASP A 349 16.76 -22.14 -9.15
C ASP A 349 17.77 -21.18 -9.79
N VAL A 350 17.94 -20.01 -9.18
CA VAL A 350 18.93 -19.00 -9.57
C VAL A 350 19.87 -18.77 -8.42
N VAL A 351 21.18 -19.01 -8.63
CA VAL A 351 22.22 -18.78 -7.61
C VAL A 351 23.21 -17.73 -8.11
N LEU A 352 23.41 -16.66 -7.31
CA LEU A 352 24.40 -15.64 -7.54
C LEU A 352 25.54 -15.78 -6.52
N GLN A 353 26.78 -15.95 -7.01
CA GLN A 353 27.97 -15.97 -6.18
C GLN A 353 28.78 -14.70 -6.38
N PHE A 354 29.16 -14.02 -5.29
CA PHE A 354 29.97 -12.80 -5.32
C PHE A 354 30.70 -12.53 -4.01
N ASP A 355 31.62 -11.55 -4.06
CA ASP A 355 32.38 -11.06 -2.90
C ASP A 355 31.81 -9.71 -2.44
N ALA A 356 31.31 -9.64 -1.20
CA ALA A 356 30.73 -8.42 -0.64
C ALA A 356 31.69 -7.23 -0.60
N ASN A 357 33.01 -7.48 -0.49
CA ASN A 357 34.01 -6.41 -0.56
C ASN A 357 34.09 -5.72 -1.94
N LYS A 358 33.56 -6.33 -2.98
CA LYS A 358 33.50 -5.76 -4.34
C LYS A 358 32.18 -5.07 -4.64
N LEU A 359 31.19 -5.13 -3.75
CA LEU A 359 29.93 -4.45 -3.92
C LEU A 359 30.10 -2.93 -3.87
N THR A 360 29.50 -2.26 -4.84
CA THR A 360 29.39 -0.81 -4.95
C THR A 360 27.93 -0.43 -5.13
N SER A 361 27.56 0.82 -4.97
CA SER A 361 26.19 1.28 -5.25
C SER A 361 25.78 1.05 -6.70
N GLN A 362 26.75 1.02 -7.64
CA GLN A 362 26.48 0.82 -9.05
C GLN A 362 26.12 -0.65 -9.35
N ASN A 363 26.94 -1.63 -8.90
CA ASN A 363 26.67 -3.03 -9.18
C ASN A 363 25.57 -3.62 -8.28
N PHE A 364 25.25 -3.00 -7.13
CA PHE A 364 24.07 -3.35 -6.34
C PHE A 364 22.76 -3.14 -7.13
N GLN A 365 22.74 -2.21 -8.11
CA GLN A 365 21.58 -2.02 -8.99
C GLN A 365 21.25 -3.26 -9.83
N LEU A 366 22.23 -4.15 -10.09
CA LEU A 366 21.95 -5.44 -10.71
C LEU A 366 21.03 -6.29 -9.83
N LEU A 367 21.28 -6.34 -8.52
CA LEU A 367 20.43 -7.08 -7.58
C LEU A 367 19.01 -6.48 -7.50
N VAL A 368 18.91 -5.13 -7.55
CA VAL A 368 17.63 -4.40 -7.55
C VAL A 368 16.79 -4.73 -8.79
N ASN A 369 17.43 -4.89 -9.94
CA ASN A 369 16.79 -5.15 -11.24
C ASN A 369 16.93 -6.61 -11.68
N LEU A 370 17.28 -7.52 -10.77
CA LEU A 370 17.61 -8.91 -11.11
C LEU A 370 16.46 -9.62 -11.83
N SER A 371 15.23 -9.43 -11.36
CA SER A 371 14.05 -10.07 -11.95
C SER A 371 13.84 -9.67 -13.41
N ASP A 372 13.95 -8.37 -13.72
CA ASP A 372 13.83 -7.87 -15.10
C ASP A 372 14.97 -8.41 -15.97
N MET A 373 16.21 -8.43 -15.47
CA MET A 373 17.37 -8.95 -16.19
C MET A 373 17.25 -10.44 -16.52
N LEU A 374 16.78 -11.25 -15.57
CA LEU A 374 16.56 -12.68 -15.78
C LEU A 374 15.46 -12.92 -16.81
N GLN A 375 14.37 -12.16 -16.75
CA GLN A 375 13.28 -12.23 -17.71
C GLN A 375 13.73 -11.87 -19.13
N ASP A 376 14.49 -10.76 -19.25
CA ASP A 376 14.94 -10.26 -20.55
C ASP A 376 15.99 -11.17 -21.21
N SER A 377 16.90 -11.77 -20.41
CA SER A 377 17.92 -12.67 -20.93
C SER A 377 17.33 -13.99 -21.38
N GLY A 378 16.44 -14.58 -20.58
CA GLY A 378 15.90 -15.93 -20.80
C GLY A 378 16.96 -17.05 -20.80
N GLU A 379 18.19 -16.76 -20.37
CA GLU A 379 19.32 -17.68 -20.43
C GLU A 379 19.41 -18.55 -19.17
N VAL A 380 19.79 -19.81 -19.36
CA VAL A 380 20.08 -20.78 -18.30
C VAL A 380 21.52 -21.27 -18.40
N GLY A 381 22.07 -21.78 -17.28
CA GLY A 381 23.44 -22.27 -17.23
C GLY A 381 24.35 -21.39 -16.37
N GLU A 382 25.67 -21.47 -16.63
CA GLU A 382 26.66 -20.66 -15.92
C GLU A 382 27.05 -19.45 -16.76
N MET A 383 27.06 -18.27 -16.13
CA MET A 383 27.53 -17.04 -16.75
C MET A 383 28.18 -16.10 -15.72
N GLU A 384 28.98 -15.18 -16.19
CA GLU A 384 29.62 -14.16 -15.37
C GLU A 384 29.29 -12.77 -15.91
N TYR A 385 28.92 -11.87 -14.99
CA TYR A 385 28.68 -10.48 -15.30
C TYR A 385 29.15 -9.59 -14.14
N ASP A 386 30.05 -8.66 -14.40
CA ASP A 386 30.71 -7.81 -13.42
C ASP A 386 31.38 -8.65 -12.29
N ILE A 387 30.95 -8.49 -11.06
CA ILE A 387 31.43 -9.26 -9.88
C ILE A 387 30.66 -10.55 -9.63
N PHE A 388 29.56 -10.76 -10.37
CA PHE A 388 28.61 -11.83 -10.11
C PHE A 388 28.87 -13.03 -11.02
N LYS A 389 28.85 -14.22 -10.41
CA LYS A 389 28.80 -15.49 -11.11
C LYS A 389 27.42 -16.11 -10.92
N PHE A 390 26.71 -16.35 -12.02
CA PHE A 390 25.36 -16.90 -12.05
C PHE A 390 25.42 -18.41 -12.31
N TYR A 391 24.54 -19.14 -11.62
CA TYR A 391 24.21 -20.53 -11.86
C TYR A 391 22.72 -20.66 -11.96
N ILE A 392 22.17 -20.67 -13.16
CA ILE A 392 20.73 -20.66 -13.42
C ILE A 392 20.32 -22.06 -13.87
N LYS A 393 19.55 -22.75 -13.01
CA LYS A 393 19.02 -24.09 -13.29
C LYS A 393 17.68 -24.01 -14.01
N SER A 394 16.82 -23.10 -13.58
CA SER A 394 15.48 -22.83 -14.08
C SER A 394 15.15 -21.34 -13.96
N LEU A 395 14.26 -20.87 -14.82
CA LEU A 395 13.62 -19.56 -14.76
C LEU A 395 12.13 -19.71 -14.43
N ASP A 396 11.76 -20.71 -13.65
CA ASP A 396 10.41 -20.85 -13.12
C ASP A 396 10.07 -19.65 -12.19
N THR A 397 8.83 -19.20 -12.26
CA THR A 397 8.37 -17.99 -11.56
C THR A 397 7.25 -18.30 -10.58
N TYR A 398 7.21 -17.58 -9.47
CA TYR A 398 6.39 -17.88 -8.29
C TYR A 398 5.46 -16.73 -7.88
N GLU A 399 5.36 -15.64 -8.65
CA GLU A 399 4.51 -14.49 -8.31
C GLU A 399 3.03 -14.85 -8.19
N LYS A 400 2.56 -15.86 -8.92
CA LYS A 400 1.17 -16.32 -8.85
C LYS A 400 0.80 -16.97 -7.53
N GLU A 401 1.77 -17.52 -6.81
CA GLU A 401 1.57 -18.08 -5.46
C GLU A 401 1.31 -16.97 -4.42
N LEU A 402 1.62 -15.70 -4.76
CA LEU A 402 1.46 -14.55 -3.90
C LEU A 402 0.08 -13.88 -4.00
N ILE A 403 -0.82 -14.38 -4.87
CA ILE A 403 -2.15 -13.78 -5.11
C ILE A 403 -3.01 -13.80 -3.84
N VAL A 404 -3.02 -14.92 -3.13
CA VAL A 404 -3.83 -15.10 -1.92
C VAL A 404 -2.94 -14.99 -0.69
N CYS A 405 -3.29 -14.10 0.24
CA CYS A 405 -2.63 -14.05 1.54
C CYS A 405 -3.53 -14.66 2.63
N GLU A 406 -2.92 -15.11 3.72
CA GLU A 406 -3.63 -15.52 4.93
C GLU A 406 -4.04 -14.26 5.72
N ARG A 407 -5.34 -14.21 6.14
CA ARG A 407 -5.94 -13.09 6.88
C ARG A 407 -5.73 -13.24 8.38
#